data_df01190626280fb7c32ec1cbd8af6861
#
_entry.id   df01190626280fb7c32ec1cbd8af6861
#
_cell.length_a   1.000
_cell.length_b   1.000
_cell.length_c   1.000
_cell.angle_alpha   90.00
_cell.angle_beta   90.00
_cell.angle_gamma   90.00
#
_symmetry.space_group_name_H-M   'P 1'
#
loop_
_entity.id
_entity.type
_entity.pdbx_description
1 polymer ?
#
loop_
_entity_poly.entity_id
_entity_poly.type
_entity_poly.pdbx_seq_one_letter_code
_entity_poly.pdbx_strand_id
1 'polypeptide(L)'
;MTESKREASVRLWRICFEDPEPFIELYFHEVFREDYTLLQYSERGEAVAHLQMLPYQLRIFGTSFSAGYISGACTHPDHRGKGIMRTMMAEALSAMYDRGDICSFLIPAETWLYDFYSRSGGYAPAFGRKQFLYRPNSIPQKFPSGYACTIGQGDYSFLSAEEHTDIRLAVQHTLGQWQTALKDFSLAGGNVAMLQDSAGKTVSQACFVPRENSLDIKLLVGDAEATFILVDHLLRSLDCDHASILAHSGSAPYGMLRILRPIPILEAFAQYHPAEGYSFAYSDPLFSQHNGTYHISKGRIVFSNNVQPENSLLPQHTPDSLVKDLFSPFPSALFLMLD
;
A
#
# COMPACT_ATOMS: atom_id res chain seq x y z
N MET A 1 -29.62 16.38 -18.50
CA MET A 1 -28.36 16.77 -17.83
C MET A 1 -27.43 15.58 -17.94
N THR A 2 -26.22 15.79 -18.36
CA THR A 2 -25.18 14.74 -18.38
C THR A 2 -24.77 14.44 -16.94
N GLU A 3 -24.72 13.16 -16.57
CA GLU A 3 -24.22 12.67 -15.28
C GLU A 3 -22.79 13.21 -15.03
N SER A 4 -22.53 13.78 -13.87
CA SER A 4 -21.18 14.25 -13.51
C SER A 4 -20.22 13.05 -13.33
N LYS A 5 -18.91 13.30 -13.45
CA LYS A 5 -17.89 12.25 -13.24
C LYS A 5 -18.03 11.62 -11.86
N ARG A 6 -18.33 12.41 -10.83
CA ARG A 6 -18.55 11.93 -9.45
C ARG A 6 -19.80 11.05 -9.36
N GLU A 7 -20.93 11.46 -9.92
CA GLU A 7 -22.17 10.67 -9.91
C GLU A 7 -22.00 9.33 -10.62
N ALA A 8 -21.36 9.34 -11.80
CA ALA A 8 -21.03 8.14 -12.55
C ALA A 8 -20.14 7.18 -11.74
N SER A 9 -19.14 7.71 -11.04
CA SER A 9 -18.24 6.94 -10.18
C SER A 9 -18.98 6.31 -9.00
N VAL A 10 -19.83 7.07 -8.29
CA VAL A 10 -20.67 6.54 -7.19
C VAL A 10 -21.59 5.44 -7.66
N ARG A 11 -22.24 5.64 -8.81
CA ARG A 11 -23.14 4.64 -9.39
C ARG A 11 -22.40 3.34 -9.73
N LEU A 12 -21.24 3.44 -10.39
CA LEU A 12 -20.41 2.27 -10.72
C LEU A 12 -19.91 1.57 -9.45
N TRP A 13 -19.52 2.34 -8.43
CA TRP A 13 -19.09 1.76 -7.16
C TRP A 13 -20.17 0.90 -6.54
N ARG A 14 -21.38 1.42 -6.39
CA ARG A 14 -22.53 0.68 -5.84
C ARG A 14 -22.93 -0.56 -6.65
N ILE A 15 -22.67 -0.57 -7.97
CA ILE A 15 -22.93 -1.73 -8.83
C ILE A 15 -21.84 -2.81 -8.70
N CYS A 16 -20.59 -2.38 -8.49
CA CYS A 16 -19.43 -3.26 -8.61
C CYS A 16 -18.89 -3.77 -7.27
N PHE A 17 -19.15 -3.05 -6.17
CA PHE A 17 -18.65 -3.34 -4.82
C PHE A 17 -19.80 -3.50 -3.84
N GLU A 18 -19.61 -4.33 -2.83
CA GLU A 18 -20.59 -4.59 -1.75
C GLU A 18 -20.29 -3.73 -0.51
N ASP A 19 -19.66 -2.57 -0.72
CA ASP A 19 -19.28 -1.68 0.38
C ASP A 19 -20.50 -1.06 1.06
N PRO A 20 -20.48 -0.88 2.40
CA PRO A 20 -21.57 -0.25 3.12
C PRO A 20 -21.65 1.25 2.78
N GLU A 21 -22.90 1.77 2.76
CA GLU A 21 -23.14 3.18 2.39
C GLU A 21 -22.30 4.20 3.20
N PRO A 22 -22.07 4.04 4.52
CA PRO A 22 -21.20 4.96 5.27
C PRO A 22 -19.75 5.02 4.74
N PHE A 23 -19.21 3.90 4.25
CA PHE A 23 -17.90 3.88 3.60
C PHE A 23 -17.94 4.62 2.27
N ILE A 24 -18.96 4.36 1.42
CA ILE A 24 -19.13 5.04 0.12
C ILE A 24 -19.23 6.55 0.32
N GLU A 25 -20.03 7.01 1.28
CA GLU A 25 -20.14 8.44 1.61
C GLU A 25 -18.80 9.04 2.06
N LEU A 26 -18.09 8.38 2.97
CA LEU A 26 -16.77 8.80 3.44
C LEU A 26 -15.78 8.89 2.27
N TYR A 27 -15.68 7.83 1.47
CA TYR A 27 -14.75 7.76 0.35
C TYR A 27 -14.98 8.86 -0.67
N PHE A 28 -16.22 9.03 -1.12
CA PHE A 28 -16.55 10.06 -2.11
C PHE A 28 -16.52 11.48 -1.55
N HIS A 29 -16.63 11.68 -0.25
CA HIS A 29 -16.48 12.98 0.38
C HIS A 29 -15.01 13.37 0.62
N GLU A 30 -14.20 12.45 1.16
CA GLU A 30 -12.85 12.78 1.63
C GLU A 30 -11.73 12.35 0.66
N VAL A 31 -11.91 11.24 -0.08
CA VAL A 31 -10.87 10.61 -0.89
C VAL A 31 -11.02 10.89 -2.38
N PHE A 32 -12.24 10.81 -2.90
CA PHE A 32 -12.50 10.98 -4.33
C PHE A 32 -11.92 12.29 -4.87
N ARG A 33 -11.19 12.20 -6.00
CA ARG A 33 -10.64 13.35 -6.74
C ARG A 33 -10.95 13.18 -8.22
N GLU A 34 -11.67 14.15 -8.76
CA GLU A 34 -12.10 14.14 -10.17
C GLU A 34 -10.92 14.11 -11.13
N ASP A 35 -9.86 14.88 -10.82
CA ASP A 35 -8.65 15.00 -11.65
C ASP A 35 -7.83 13.69 -11.70
N TYR A 36 -8.02 12.81 -10.73
CA TYR A 36 -7.33 11.52 -10.64
C TYR A 36 -8.22 10.33 -11.00
N THR A 37 -9.39 10.61 -11.61
CA THR A 37 -10.37 9.60 -11.97
C THR A 37 -10.42 9.39 -13.47
N LEU A 38 -10.30 8.14 -13.92
CA LEU A 38 -10.59 7.71 -15.27
C LEU A 38 -11.97 7.04 -15.32
N LEU A 39 -12.74 7.38 -16.36
CA LEU A 39 -14.00 6.72 -16.70
C LEU A 39 -13.94 6.26 -18.15
N GLN A 40 -14.40 5.04 -18.40
CA GLN A 40 -14.68 4.56 -19.75
C GLN A 40 -16.18 4.63 -20.01
N TYR A 41 -16.55 5.09 -21.18
CA TYR A 41 -17.94 5.22 -21.62
C TYR A 41 -18.29 4.21 -22.70
N SER A 42 -19.54 3.75 -22.68
CA SER A 42 -20.13 2.94 -23.75
C SER A 42 -20.44 3.80 -24.98
N GLU A 43 -20.79 3.17 -26.10
CA GLU A 43 -21.26 3.87 -27.31
C GLU A 43 -22.51 4.72 -27.06
N ARG A 44 -23.28 4.43 -26.01
CA ARG A 44 -24.45 5.19 -25.59
C ARG A 44 -24.13 6.37 -24.67
N GLY A 45 -22.85 6.59 -24.36
CA GLY A 45 -22.41 7.67 -23.47
C GLY A 45 -22.59 7.39 -21.98
N GLU A 46 -22.87 6.14 -21.59
CA GLU A 46 -22.95 5.74 -20.18
C GLU A 46 -21.59 5.31 -19.67
N ALA A 47 -21.20 5.76 -18.49
CA ALA A 47 -19.95 5.31 -17.84
C ALA A 47 -20.07 3.82 -17.45
N VAL A 48 -19.14 2.99 -17.92
CA VAL A 48 -19.15 1.53 -17.77
C VAL A 48 -17.93 0.98 -17.04
N ALA A 49 -16.91 1.78 -16.80
CA ALA A 49 -15.79 1.42 -15.95
C ALA A 49 -15.17 2.65 -15.29
N HIS A 50 -14.52 2.42 -14.17
CA HIS A 50 -13.97 3.44 -13.28
C HIS A 50 -12.64 2.97 -12.69
N LEU A 51 -11.70 3.88 -12.48
CA LEU A 51 -10.58 3.74 -11.56
C LEU A 51 -10.06 5.11 -11.11
N GLN A 52 -9.39 5.16 -9.95
CA GLN A 52 -8.68 6.34 -9.47
C GLN A 52 -7.18 6.08 -9.35
N MET A 53 -6.40 7.14 -9.56
CA MET A 53 -4.94 7.20 -9.42
C MET A 53 -4.57 8.16 -8.28
N LEU A 54 -4.88 7.76 -7.05
CA LEU A 54 -4.72 8.61 -5.86
C LEU A 54 -3.24 8.90 -5.58
N PRO A 55 -2.87 10.17 -5.30
CA PRO A 55 -1.49 10.52 -5.01
C PRO A 55 -1.08 10.06 -3.61
N TYR A 56 0.06 9.37 -3.54
CA TYR A 56 0.72 8.92 -2.33
C TYR A 56 2.22 9.15 -2.41
N GLN A 57 2.91 8.89 -1.30
CA GLN A 57 4.36 8.79 -1.24
C GLN A 57 4.75 7.36 -0.86
N LEU A 58 5.81 6.86 -1.48
CA LEU A 58 6.46 5.62 -1.08
C LEU A 58 7.87 5.94 -0.60
N ARG A 59 8.24 5.43 0.57
CA ARG A 59 9.63 5.39 1.00
C ARG A 59 10.27 4.10 0.49
N ILE A 60 11.30 4.24 -0.36
CA ILE A 60 11.99 3.12 -0.98
C ILE A 60 13.48 3.30 -0.76
N PHE A 61 14.15 2.33 -0.14
CA PHE A 61 15.57 2.37 0.20
C PHE A 61 15.98 3.69 0.89
N GLY A 62 15.14 4.14 1.83
CA GLY A 62 15.39 5.37 2.60
C GLY A 62 15.02 6.69 1.89
N THR A 63 14.63 6.65 0.60
CA THR A 63 14.25 7.83 -0.20
C THR A 63 12.74 7.84 -0.44
N SER A 64 12.11 9.02 -0.32
CA SER A 64 10.67 9.20 -0.59
C SER A 64 10.42 9.54 -2.05
N PHE A 65 9.45 8.85 -2.68
CA PHE A 65 9.08 8.99 -4.07
C PHE A 65 7.57 9.20 -4.22
N SER A 66 7.16 10.04 -5.19
CA SER A 66 5.76 10.14 -5.58
C SER A 66 5.28 8.83 -6.21
N ALA A 67 4.06 8.44 -5.86
CA ALA A 67 3.43 7.23 -6.36
C ALA A 67 1.92 7.41 -6.54
N GLY A 68 1.36 6.65 -7.49
CA GLY A 68 -0.08 6.58 -7.68
C GLY A 68 -0.66 5.29 -7.09
N TYR A 69 -1.65 5.42 -6.22
CA TYR A 69 -2.43 4.29 -5.72
C TYR A 69 -3.65 4.07 -6.62
N ILE A 70 -3.75 2.87 -7.20
CA ILE A 70 -4.94 2.47 -7.96
C ILE A 70 -6.02 2.04 -6.98
N SER A 71 -7.12 2.78 -6.97
CA SER A 71 -8.27 2.53 -6.10
C SER A 71 -9.56 2.46 -6.91
N GLY A 72 -10.53 1.69 -6.44
CA GLY A 72 -11.86 1.58 -7.02
C GLY A 72 -11.90 1.09 -8.47
N ALA A 73 -10.93 0.28 -8.89
CA ALA A 73 -10.86 -0.23 -10.26
C ALA A 73 -12.00 -1.23 -10.53
N CYS A 74 -13.00 -0.81 -11.29
CA CYS A 74 -14.16 -1.64 -11.59
C CYS A 74 -14.68 -1.50 -13.02
N THR A 75 -15.36 -2.56 -13.48
CA THR A 75 -16.09 -2.57 -14.76
C THR A 75 -17.49 -3.12 -14.50
N HIS A 76 -18.49 -2.39 -14.99
CA HIS A 76 -19.90 -2.82 -14.93
C HIS A 76 -20.04 -4.28 -15.40
N PRO A 77 -20.81 -5.14 -14.71
CA PRO A 77 -20.90 -6.57 -15.01
C PRO A 77 -21.16 -6.87 -16.50
N ASP A 78 -22.10 -6.16 -17.14
CA ASP A 78 -22.48 -6.38 -18.55
C ASP A 78 -21.37 -5.98 -19.56
N HIS A 79 -20.31 -5.32 -19.08
CA HIS A 79 -19.21 -4.85 -19.90
C HIS A 79 -17.88 -5.57 -19.60
N ARG A 80 -17.87 -6.54 -18.67
CA ARG A 80 -16.70 -7.35 -18.34
C ARG A 80 -16.29 -8.25 -19.52
N GLY A 81 -15.04 -8.71 -19.49
CA GLY A 81 -14.49 -9.63 -20.51
C GLY A 81 -14.12 -8.97 -21.85
N LYS A 82 -14.34 -7.66 -22.02
CA LYS A 82 -14.07 -6.90 -23.25
C LYS A 82 -12.72 -6.17 -23.27
N GLY A 83 -11.86 -6.41 -22.28
CA GLY A 83 -10.52 -5.79 -22.19
C GLY A 83 -10.51 -4.33 -21.68
N ILE A 84 -11.65 -3.75 -21.32
CA ILE A 84 -11.80 -2.35 -20.92
C ILE A 84 -10.81 -2.00 -19.79
N MET A 85 -10.80 -2.75 -18.69
CA MET A 85 -9.91 -2.45 -17.56
C MET A 85 -8.43 -2.57 -17.93
N ARG A 86 -8.06 -3.47 -18.86
CA ARG A 86 -6.66 -3.56 -19.35
C ARG A 86 -6.24 -2.26 -20.06
N THR A 87 -7.11 -1.72 -20.90
CA THR A 87 -6.86 -0.43 -21.58
C THR A 87 -6.76 0.69 -20.57
N MET A 88 -7.72 0.78 -19.64
CA MET A 88 -7.72 1.80 -18.59
C MET A 88 -6.47 1.73 -17.69
N MET A 89 -5.97 0.53 -17.39
CA MET A 89 -4.71 0.37 -16.63
C MET A 89 -3.52 0.94 -17.39
N ALA A 90 -3.41 0.74 -18.70
CA ALA A 90 -2.34 1.34 -19.50
C ALA A 90 -2.45 2.86 -19.54
N GLU A 91 -3.66 3.40 -19.70
CA GLU A 91 -3.93 4.85 -19.64
C GLU A 91 -3.59 5.44 -18.26
N ALA A 92 -3.96 4.75 -17.18
CA ALA A 92 -3.64 5.15 -15.82
C ALA A 92 -2.13 5.20 -15.55
N LEU A 93 -1.39 4.17 -15.98
CA LEU A 93 0.07 4.12 -15.85
C LEU A 93 0.74 5.26 -16.64
N SER A 94 0.25 5.54 -17.86
CA SER A 94 0.75 6.66 -18.67
C SER A 94 0.45 8.02 -18.00
N ALA A 95 -0.76 8.21 -17.50
CA ALA A 95 -1.14 9.45 -16.80
C ALA A 95 -0.32 9.69 -15.52
N MET A 96 -0.07 8.62 -14.73
CA MET A 96 0.80 8.68 -13.56
C MET A 96 2.26 8.97 -13.96
N TYR A 97 2.74 8.35 -15.03
CA TYR A 97 4.07 8.65 -15.58
C TYR A 97 4.17 10.13 -15.99
N ASP A 98 3.22 10.66 -16.73
CA ASP A 98 3.21 12.06 -17.17
C ASP A 98 3.10 13.03 -16.00
N ARG A 99 2.39 12.66 -14.93
CA ARG A 99 2.33 13.40 -13.66
C ARG A 99 3.67 13.44 -12.91
N GLY A 100 4.61 12.55 -13.25
CA GLY A 100 5.92 12.47 -12.61
C GLY A 100 6.02 11.43 -11.50
N ASP A 101 5.03 10.55 -11.36
CA ASP A 101 5.11 9.46 -10.39
C ASP A 101 6.25 8.49 -10.76
N ILE A 102 6.93 8.01 -9.74
CA ILE A 102 8.03 7.06 -9.87
C ILE A 102 7.51 5.62 -9.83
N CYS A 103 6.43 5.40 -9.08
CA CYS A 103 5.80 4.09 -8.93
C CYS A 103 4.28 4.20 -9.01
N SER A 104 3.63 3.06 -9.25
CA SER A 104 2.23 2.82 -8.96
C SER A 104 2.10 1.60 -8.06
N PHE A 105 1.09 1.59 -7.17
CA PHE A 105 0.82 0.44 -6.31
C PHE A 105 -0.68 0.23 -6.14
N LEU A 106 -1.06 -0.96 -5.71
CA LEU A 106 -2.44 -1.36 -5.49
C LEU A 106 -2.53 -2.54 -4.53
N ILE A 107 -3.72 -2.78 -4.01
CA ILE A 107 -4.05 -3.97 -3.21
C ILE A 107 -5.09 -4.78 -3.98
N PRO A 108 -4.77 -6.01 -4.42
CA PRO A 108 -5.75 -6.87 -5.06
C PRO A 108 -6.77 -7.39 -4.03
N ALA A 109 -8.06 -7.14 -4.26
CA ALA A 109 -9.12 -7.64 -3.38
C ALA A 109 -9.25 -9.18 -3.41
N GLU A 110 -8.89 -9.82 -4.53
CA GLU A 110 -9.01 -11.26 -4.72
C GLU A 110 -7.73 -11.87 -5.32
N THR A 111 -7.50 -13.16 -5.05
CA THR A 111 -6.27 -13.86 -5.47
C THR A 111 -6.05 -13.85 -6.99
N TRP A 112 -7.10 -13.98 -7.80
CA TRP A 112 -6.98 -13.98 -9.26
C TRP A 112 -6.56 -12.61 -9.84
N LEU A 113 -6.77 -11.52 -9.09
CA LEU A 113 -6.39 -10.17 -9.49
C LEU A 113 -4.87 -9.98 -9.52
N TYR A 114 -4.08 -10.75 -8.76
CA TYR A 114 -2.62 -10.70 -8.87
C TYR A 114 -2.15 -11.02 -10.28
N ASP A 115 -2.69 -12.08 -10.88
CA ASP A 115 -2.39 -12.45 -12.26
C ASP A 115 -2.90 -11.41 -13.27
N PHE A 116 -4.09 -10.86 -13.00
CA PHE A 116 -4.66 -9.82 -13.86
C PHE A 116 -3.77 -8.57 -13.88
N TYR A 117 -3.38 -8.04 -12.72
CA TYR A 117 -2.56 -6.83 -12.64
C TYR A 117 -1.12 -7.06 -13.14
N SER A 118 -0.55 -8.24 -12.93
CA SER A 118 0.74 -8.60 -13.51
C SER A 118 0.68 -8.54 -15.04
N ARG A 119 -0.31 -9.17 -15.68
CA ARG A 119 -0.44 -9.20 -17.16
C ARG A 119 -0.91 -7.88 -17.76
N SER A 120 -1.72 -7.11 -17.04
CA SER A 120 -2.32 -5.87 -17.57
C SER A 120 -1.44 -4.65 -17.37
N GLY A 121 -0.61 -4.63 -16.31
CA GLY A 121 0.17 -3.47 -15.94
C GLY A 121 1.62 -3.74 -15.56
N GLY A 122 2.06 -5.01 -15.54
CA GLY A 122 3.42 -5.37 -15.12
C GLY A 122 3.65 -5.16 -13.61
N TYR A 123 2.61 -5.31 -12.80
CA TYR A 123 2.73 -5.27 -11.35
C TYR A 123 3.27 -6.58 -10.79
N ALA A 124 3.96 -6.51 -9.66
CA ALA A 124 4.33 -7.68 -8.89
C ALA A 124 4.10 -7.48 -7.40
N PRO A 125 3.87 -8.55 -6.63
CA PRO A 125 3.85 -8.48 -5.17
C PRO A 125 5.13 -7.83 -4.63
N ALA A 126 4.97 -6.83 -3.78
CA ALA A 126 6.07 -6.10 -3.14
C ALA A 126 5.79 -5.84 -1.66
N PHE A 127 4.52 -5.88 -1.27
CA PHE A 127 4.10 -5.77 0.12
C PHE A 127 3.60 -7.13 0.60
N GLY A 128 4.07 -7.53 1.76
CA GLY A 128 3.68 -8.78 2.38
C GLY A 128 3.04 -8.56 3.73
N ARG A 129 2.30 -9.57 4.18
CA ARG A 129 1.73 -9.59 5.53
C ARG A 129 1.87 -10.96 6.16
N LYS A 130 1.81 -11.00 7.48
CA LYS A 130 1.78 -12.22 8.27
C LYS A 130 0.86 -12.00 9.46
N GLN A 131 0.03 -12.96 9.75
CA GLN A 131 -0.80 -12.97 10.96
C GLN A 131 -0.21 -13.94 11.97
N PHE A 132 -0.14 -13.56 13.23
CA PHE A 132 0.28 -14.41 14.31
C PHE A 132 -0.63 -14.25 15.52
N LEU A 133 -0.70 -15.34 16.30
CA LEU A 133 -1.50 -15.40 17.51
C LEU A 133 -0.62 -15.07 18.71
N TYR A 134 -1.01 -14.07 19.47
CA TYR A 134 -0.41 -13.71 20.75
C TYR A 134 -1.29 -14.23 21.90
N ARG A 135 -0.72 -15.10 22.74
CA ARG A 135 -1.34 -15.60 23.97
C ARG A 135 -0.34 -15.46 25.09
N PRO A 136 -0.52 -14.49 26.00
CA PRO A 136 0.35 -14.37 27.16
C PRO A 136 0.14 -15.58 28.10
N ASN A 137 1.22 -16.07 28.71
CA ASN A 137 1.13 -17.13 29.74
C ASN A 137 0.34 -16.67 30.97
N SER A 138 0.42 -15.38 31.27
CA SER A 138 -0.39 -14.68 32.28
C SER A 138 -0.48 -13.22 31.91
N ILE A 139 -1.69 -12.65 31.97
CA ILE A 139 -1.88 -11.21 31.78
C ILE A 139 -1.53 -10.52 33.10
N PRO A 140 -0.59 -9.53 33.14
CA PRO A 140 -0.21 -8.86 34.34
C PRO A 140 -1.44 -8.22 35.04
N GLN A 141 -1.61 -8.48 36.34
CA GLN A 141 -2.76 -7.95 37.07
C GLN A 141 -2.71 -6.43 37.28
N LYS A 142 -1.51 -5.86 37.26
CA LYS A 142 -1.32 -4.42 37.42
C LYS A 142 -0.71 -3.83 36.14
N PHE A 143 -1.26 -2.71 35.72
CA PHE A 143 -0.68 -1.91 34.67
C PHE A 143 0.66 -1.33 35.15
N PRO A 144 1.75 -1.39 34.37
CA PRO A 144 3.05 -0.92 34.80
C PRO A 144 3.02 0.58 35.16
N SER A 145 3.68 0.94 36.26
CA SER A 145 3.84 2.34 36.63
C SER A 145 4.71 3.08 35.60
N GLY A 146 4.35 4.33 35.32
CA GLY A 146 5.09 5.14 34.33
C GLY A 146 4.51 5.09 32.92
N TYR A 147 3.41 4.38 32.71
CA TYR A 147 2.67 4.39 31.45
C TYR A 147 1.23 4.82 31.66
N ALA A 148 0.65 5.41 30.61
CA ALA A 148 -0.78 5.71 30.53
C ALA A 148 -1.33 5.17 29.21
N CYS A 149 -2.50 4.52 29.21
CA CYS A 149 -3.17 4.04 28.03
C CYS A 149 -4.45 4.82 27.78
N THR A 150 -4.65 5.28 26.55
CA THR A 150 -5.89 5.94 26.10
C THR A 150 -6.50 5.14 24.97
N ILE A 151 -7.79 4.81 25.08
CA ILE A 151 -8.58 4.14 24.03
C ILE A 151 -9.51 5.18 23.39
N GLY A 152 -9.72 5.08 22.07
CA GLY A 152 -10.56 5.99 21.29
C GLY A 152 -9.82 7.21 20.73
N GLN A 153 -8.53 7.33 20.97
CA GLN A 153 -7.68 8.39 20.42
C GLN A 153 -6.41 7.81 19.81
N GLY A 154 -6.02 8.36 18.65
CA GLY A 154 -4.77 8.03 17.96
C GLY A 154 -3.84 9.23 17.86
N ASP A 155 -2.54 8.97 17.90
CA ASP A 155 -1.49 9.96 17.63
C ASP A 155 -1.05 9.81 16.15
N TYR A 156 -1.59 10.67 15.31
CA TYR A 156 -1.28 10.65 13.87
C TYR A 156 0.18 11.00 13.56
N SER A 157 0.80 11.84 14.40
CA SER A 157 2.20 12.22 14.24
C SER A 157 3.11 11.03 14.55
N PHE A 158 2.74 10.25 15.57
CA PHE A 158 3.43 9.00 15.90
C PHE A 158 3.29 7.98 14.77
N LEU A 159 2.09 7.75 14.23
CA LEU A 159 1.89 6.85 13.08
C LEU A 159 2.72 7.27 11.87
N SER A 160 2.72 8.55 11.53
CA SER A 160 3.55 9.08 10.45
C SER A 160 5.05 8.87 10.68
N ALA A 161 5.52 8.99 11.93
CA ALA A 161 6.92 8.76 12.28
C ALA A 161 7.31 7.29 12.14
N GLU A 162 6.44 6.36 12.53
CA GLU A 162 6.67 4.91 12.42
C GLU A 162 6.79 4.44 10.96
N GLU A 163 6.14 5.10 10.00
CA GLU A 163 6.32 4.84 8.56
C GLU A 163 7.72 5.20 8.05
N HIS A 164 8.50 5.97 8.82
CA HIS A 164 9.87 6.37 8.49
C HIS A 164 10.93 5.47 9.13
N THR A 165 10.56 4.42 9.82
CA THR A 165 11.50 3.43 10.35
C THR A 165 12.21 2.66 9.23
N ASP A 166 13.28 1.92 9.55
CA ASP A 166 14.18 1.28 8.57
C ASP A 166 13.51 0.12 7.81
N ILE A 167 12.48 0.45 7.06
CA ILE A 167 11.75 -0.45 6.15
C ILE A 167 12.14 -0.08 4.72
N ARG A 168 12.50 -1.10 3.92
CA ARG A 168 12.98 -0.90 2.54
C ARG A 168 11.92 -0.38 1.57
N LEU A 169 10.66 -0.64 1.88
CA LEU A 169 9.50 -0.17 1.10
C LEU A 169 8.35 0.08 2.07
N ALA A 170 7.88 1.31 2.15
CA ALA A 170 6.71 1.68 2.97
C ALA A 170 5.84 2.70 2.24
N VAL A 171 4.53 2.60 2.42
CA VAL A 171 3.61 3.68 2.07
C VAL A 171 3.69 4.74 3.15
N GLN A 172 3.74 6.01 2.73
CA GLN A 172 3.74 7.16 3.63
C GLN A 172 2.39 7.89 3.51
N HIS A 173 1.70 8.03 4.63
CA HIS A 173 0.45 8.75 4.71
C HIS A 173 0.65 10.20 5.16
N THR A 174 -0.08 11.12 4.56
CA THR A 174 -0.27 12.45 5.14
C THR A 174 -1.14 12.37 6.38
N LEU A 175 -1.12 13.39 7.23
CA LEU A 175 -2.02 13.47 8.40
C LEU A 175 -3.49 13.34 7.99
N GLY A 176 -3.90 13.95 6.88
CA GLY A 176 -5.27 13.83 6.35
C GLY A 176 -5.62 12.40 5.93
N GLN A 177 -4.71 11.69 5.26
CA GLN A 177 -4.91 10.30 4.89
C GLN A 177 -5.04 9.41 6.13
N TRP A 178 -4.20 9.61 7.16
CA TRP A 178 -4.35 8.92 8.44
C TRP A 178 -5.70 9.20 9.11
N GLN A 179 -6.13 10.46 9.13
CA GLN A 179 -7.44 10.83 9.69
C GLN A 179 -8.58 10.10 8.98
N THR A 180 -8.56 10.07 7.65
CA THR A 180 -9.60 9.39 6.86
C THR A 180 -9.54 7.86 7.05
N ALA A 181 -8.34 7.25 7.03
CA ALA A 181 -8.19 5.81 7.26
C ALA A 181 -8.68 5.37 8.65
N LEU A 182 -8.42 6.16 9.70
CA LEU A 182 -8.92 5.85 11.04
C LEU A 182 -10.42 6.13 11.22
N LYS A 183 -11.00 7.08 10.47
CA LYS A 183 -12.46 7.25 10.42
C LYS A 183 -13.12 6.03 9.81
N ASP A 184 -12.64 5.57 8.66
CA ASP A 184 -13.13 4.36 8.02
C ASP A 184 -13.00 3.15 8.94
N PHE A 185 -11.83 2.98 9.55
CA PHE A 185 -11.60 1.90 10.51
C PHE A 185 -12.60 1.92 11.68
N SER A 186 -12.96 3.12 12.15
CA SER A 186 -13.97 3.28 13.20
C SER A 186 -15.38 2.97 12.72
N LEU A 187 -15.74 3.33 11.48
CA LEU A 187 -17.02 2.96 10.85
C LEU A 187 -17.18 1.44 10.73
N ALA A 188 -16.08 0.73 10.50
CA ALA A 188 -16.04 -0.74 10.47
C ALA A 188 -16.03 -1.39 11.88
N GLY A 189 -16.26 -0.63 12.96
CA GLY A 189 -16.26 -1.13 14.33
C GLY A 189 -14.87 -1.24 14.97
N GLY A 190 -13.86 -0.66 14.35
CA GLY A 190 -12.51 -0.61 14.87
C GLY A 190 -12.31 0.44 15.97
N ASN A 191 -11.31 0.23 16.79
CA ASN A 191 -10.87 1.13 17.86
C ASN A 191 -9.38 1.40 17.77
N VAL A 192 -8.96 2.54 18.29
CA VAL A 192 -7.55 2.93 18.41
C VAL A 192 -7.17 3.03 19.87
N ALA A 193 -5.98 2.58 20.21
CA ALA A 193 -5.40 2.78 21.54
C ALA A 193 -3.96 3.24 21.42
N MET A 194 -3.56 4.16 22.28
CA MET A 194 -2.17 4.61 22.40
C MET A 194 -1.65 4.43 23.82
N LEU A 195 -0.37 4.08 23.91
CA LEU A 195 0.39 4.00 25.15
C LEU A 195 1.37 5.16 25.21
N GLN A 196 1.34 5.90 26.30
CA GLN A 196 2.24 7.02 26.56
C GLN A 196 3.14 6.70 27.75
N ASP A 197 4.39 7.16 27.71
CA ASP A 197 5.32 7.09 28.83
C ASP A 197 5.02 8.17 29.91
N SER A 198 5.81 8.20 30.96
CA SER A 198 5.69 9.16 32.06
C SER A 198 5.88 10.63 31.65
N ALA A 199 6.49 10.89 30.50
CA ALA A 199 6.66 12.22 29.92
C ALA A 199 5.47 12.61 29.00
N GLY A 200 4.48 11.72 28.80
CA GLY A 200 3.34 11.91 27.92
C GLY A 200 3.65 11.70 26.45
N LYS A 201 4.83 11.13 26.12
CA LYS A 201 5.20 10.78 24.76
C LYS A 201 4.54 9.46 24.35
N THR A 202 3.93 9.39 23.18
CA THR A 202 3.43 8.14 22.61
C THR A 202 4.60 7.21 22.29
N VAL A 203 4.55 5.97 22.80
CA VAL A 203 5.58 4.94 22.63
C VAL A 203 5.05 3.69 21.94
N SER A 204 3.72 3.52 21.88
CA SER A 204 3.07 2.47 21.09
C SER A 204 1.63 2.87 20.74
N GLN A 205 1.15 2.36 19.60
CA GLN A 205 -0.23 2.53 19.17
C GLN A 205 -0.73 1.25 18.49
N ALA A 206 -2.01 0.94 18.72
CA ALA A 206 -2.72 -0.17 18.12
C ALA A 206 -4.03 0.28 17.48
N CYS A 207 -4.35 -0.27 16.30
CA CYS A 207 -5.68 -0.25 15.71
C CYS A 207 -6.24 -1.67 15.79
N PHE A 208 -7.38 -1.86 16.44
CA PHE A 208 -7.90 -3.18 16.76
C PHE A 208 -9.42 -3.26 16.67
N VAL A 209 -9.93 -4.45 16.42
CA VAL A 209 -11.36 -4.77 16.43
C VAL A 209 -11.59 -5.77 17.56
N PRO A 210 -12.40 -5.42 18.58
CA PRO A 210 -12.78 -6.38 19.61
C PRO A 210 -13.66 -7.48 19.02
N ARG A 211 -13.42 -8.72 19.48
CA ARG A 211 -14.25 -9.90 19.20
C ARG A 211 -14.71 -10.47 20.55
N GLU A 212 -15.56 -11.49 20.52
CA GLU A 212 -16.18 -12.05 21.75
C GLU A 212 -15.13 -12.34 22.84
N ASN A 213 -14.05 -13.05 22.55
CA ASN A 213 -13.00 -13.42 23.52
C ASN A 213 -11.58 -13.09 23.01
N SER A 214 -11.45 -12.23 22.00
CA SER A 214 -10.17 -11.95 21.37
C SER A 214 -10.09 -10.54 20.78
N LEU A 215 -8.87 -10.10 20.51
CA LEU A 215 -8.59 -8.86 19.78
C LEU A 215 -8.05 -9.20 18.40
N ASP A 216 -8.60 -8.56 17.39
CA ASP A 216 -8.06 -8.59 16.02
C ASP A 216 -7.30 -7.27 15.78
N ILE A 217 -5.97 -7.31 15.97
CA ILE A 217 -5.10 -6.13 15.86
C ILE A 217 -4.64 -5.99 14.42
N LYS A 218 -5.10 -4.93 13.77
CA LYS A 218 -4.82 -4.62 12.35
C LYS A 218 -3.57 -3.80 12.16
N LEU A 219 -3.18 -3.03 13.16
CA LEU A 219 -1.94 -2.26 13.19
C LEU A 219 -1.42 -2.24 14.62
N LEU A 220 -0.14 -2.53 14.80
CA LEU A 220 0.58 -2.41 16.07
C LEU A 220 1.97 -1.87 15.77
N VAL A 221 2.26 -0.68 16.27
CA VAL A 221 3.51 0.04 16.05
C VAL A 221 4.08 0.59 17.34
N GLY A 222 5.39 0.80 17.39
CA GLY A 222 6.13 1.37 18.51
C GLY A 222 7.23 0.46 19.03
N ASP A 223 7.78 0.83 20.19
CA ASP A 223 8.84 0.08 20.85
C ASP A 223 8.37 -1.32 21.24
N ALA A 224 9.23 -2.33 21.08
CA ALA A 224 8.87 -3.74 21.30
C ALA A 224 8.29 -4.01 22.69
N GLU A 225 8.87 -3.45 23.76
CA GLU A 225 8.35 -3.58 25.12
C GLU A 225 7.01 -2.87 25.28
N ALA A 226 6.89 -1.64 24.77
CA ALA A 226 5.67 -0.85 24.83
C ALA A 226 4.50 -1.52 24.08
N THR A 227 4.77 -2.17 22.94
CA THR A 227 3.73 -2.90 22.20
C THR A 227 3.16 -4.07 22.99
N PHE A 228 4.00 -4.84 23.72
CA PHE A 228 3.50 -5.91 24.61
C PHE A 228 2.71 -5.37 25.78
N ILE A 229 3.16 -4.27 26.43
CA ILE A 229 2.43 -3.61 27.51
C ILE A 229 1.04 -3.16 27.02
N LEU A 230 0.97 -2.57 25.83
CA LEU A 230 -0.30 -2.12 25.24
C LEU A 230 -1.24 -3.29 24.98
N VAL A 231 -0.76 -4.35 24.33
CA VAL A 231 -1.58 -5.54 24.00
C VAL A 231 -2.09 -6.22 25.27
N ASP A 232 -1.24 -6.44 26.28
CA ASP A 232 -1.63 -7.04 27.56
C ASP A 232 -2.66 -6.17 28.29
N HIS A 233 -2.52 -4.85 28.23
CA HIS A 233 -3.51 -3.93 28.82
C HIS A 233 -4.86 -4.03 28.10
N LEU A 234 -4.87 -4.07 26.77
CA LEU A 234 -6.09 -4.20 25.99
C LEU A 234 -6.80 -5.54 26.24
N LEU A 235 -6.05 -6.65 26.26
CA LEU A 235 -6.59 -7.99 26.57
C LEU A 235 -7.30 -7.98 27.93
N ARG A 236 -6.65 -7.44 28.95
CA ARG A 236 -7.24 -7.36 30.30
C ARG A 236 -8.44 -6.44 30.35
N SER A 237 -8.36 -5.24 29.74
CA SER A 237 -9.41 -4.22 29.85
C SER A 237 -10.69 -4.60 29.10
N LEU A 238 -10.56 -5.48 28.10
CA LEU A 238 -11.64 -5.94 27.24
C LEU A 238 -12.03 -7.40 27.51
N ASP A 239 -11.48 -8.01 28.58
CA ASP A 239 -11.74 -9.42 28.99
C ASP A 239 -11.51 -10.41 27.84
N CYS A 240 -10.36 -10.28 27.16
CA CYS A 240 -9.98 -11.12 26.05
C CYS A 240 -8.81 -12.03 26.41
N ASP A 241 -8.82 -13.28 25.90
CA ASP A 241 -7.80 -14.30 26.19
C ASP A 241 -6.56 -14.20 25.28
N HIS A 242 -6.72 -13.65 24.08
CA HIS A 242 -5.64 -13.61 23.08
C HIS A 242 -5.85 -12.49 22.06
N ALA A 243 -4.79 -12.16 21.35
CA ALA A 243 -4.83 -11.26 20.22
C ALA A 243 -4.32 -11.94 18.94
N SER A 244 -5.03 -11.72 17.84
CA SER A 244 -4.58 -11.99 16.50
C SER A 244 -3.94 -10.71 15.94
N ILE A 245 -2.63 -10.74 15.67
CA ILE A 245 -1.88 -9.53 15.30
C ILE A 245 -1.44 -9.64 13.85
N LEU A 246 -1.79 -8.63 13.06
CA LEU A 246 -1.34 -8.48 11.68
C LEU A 246 0.01 -7.75 11.65
N ALA A 247 1.05 -8.43 11.20
CA ALA A 247 2.32 -7.81 10.86
C ALA A 247 2.31 -7.40 9.38
N HIS A 248 2.71 -6.17 9.11
CA HIS A 248 2.80 -5.59 7.76
C HIS A 248 4.13 -5.91 7.06
N SER A 249 4.76 -7.00 7.47
CA SER A 249 5.91 -7.62 6.82
C SER A 249 5.74 -9.13 6.91
N GLY A 250 5.90 -9.83 5.79
CA GLY A 250 5.70 -11.28 5.79
C GLY A 250 5.67 -11.89 4.40
N SER A 251 5.56 -13.22 4.34
CA SER A 251 5.64 -13.98 3.09
C SER A 251 4.33 -14.08 2.32
N ALA A 252 3.18 -13.77 2.95
CA ALA A 252 1.90 -13.77 2.24
C ALA A 252 1.77 -12.47 1.42
N PRO A 253 1.57 -12.55 0.09
CA PRO A 253 1.35 -11.38 -0.73
C PRO A 253 0.17 -10.55 -0.24
N TYR A 254 0.32 -9.23 -0.26
CA TYR A 254 -0.75 -8.30 0.10
C TYR A 254 -0.92 -7.20 -0.94
N GLY A 255 0.08 -6.34 -1.14
CA GLY A 255 0.03 -5.30 -2.14
C GLY A 255 1.01 -5.53 -3.28
N MET A 256 0.73 -4.92 -4.42
CA MET A 256 1.56 -5.00 -5.62
C MET A 256 2.13 -3.63 -5.97
N LEU A 257 3.32 -3.63 -6.57
CA LEU A 257 4.06 -2.46 -7.01
C LEU A 257 4.34 -2.55 -8.51
N ARG A 258 4.37 -1.40 -9.17
CA ARG A 258 4.84 -1.17 -10.54
C ARG A 258 5.81 0.00 -10.54
N ILE A 259 7.04 -0.22 -10.98
CA ILE A 259 8.02 0.86 -11.18
C ILE A 259 7.74 1.51 -12.53
N LEU A 260 7.46 2.82 -12.54
CA LEU A 260 7.23 3.61 -13.74
C LEU A 260 8.53 4.21 -14.28
N ARG A 261 9.43 4.63 -13.36
CA ARG A 261 10.73 5.24 -13.66
C ARG A 261 11.84 4.48 -12.92
N PRO A 262 12.56 3.56 -13.59
CA PRO A 262 13.55 2.69 -12.91
C PRO A 262 14.74 3.43 -12.33
N ILE A 263 15.27 4.46 -13.04
CA ILE A 263 16.53 5.11 -12.66
C ILE A 263 16.51 5.64 -11.21
N PRO A 264 15.52 6.44 -10.75
CA PRO A 264 15.51 6.94 -9.38
C PRO A 264 15.49 5.83 -8.32
N ILE A 265 14.76 4.74 -8.58
CA ILE A 265 14.69 3.60 -7.67
C ILE A 265 16.03 2.88 -7.60
N LEU A 266 16.68 2.66 -8.74
CA LEU A 266 17.97 1.99 -8.82
C LEU A 266 19.10 2.85 -8.24
N GLU A 267 19.01 4.17 -8.34
CA GLU A 267 19.93 5.10 -7.64
C GLU A 267 19.79 4.97 -6.11
N ALA A 268 18.56 4.94 -5.60
CA ALA A 268 18.32 4.72 -4.17
C ALA A 268 18.80 3.33 -3.73
N PHE A 269 18.56 2.29 -4.52
CA PHE A 269 19.06 0.94 -4.30
C PHE A 269 20.61 0.92 -4.22
N ALA A 270 21.28 1.54 -5.21
CA ALA A 270 22.74 1.58 -5.27
C ALA A 270 23.34 2.30 -4.05
N GLN A 271 22.71 3.37 -3.58
CA GLN A 271 23.15 4.10 -2.37
C GLN A 271 22.92 3.29 -1.09
N TYR A 272 21.82 2.55 -1.04
CA TYR A 272 21.49 1.70 0.11
C TYR A 272 22.39 0.45 0.18
N HIS A 273 22.84 -0.07 -0.97
CA HIS A 273 23.70 -1.24 -1.13
C HIS A 273 25.01 -0.92 -1.89
N PRO A 274 25.88 -0.04 -1.36
CA PRO A 274 27.01 0.48 -2.12
C PRO A 274 28.08 -0.57 -2.47
N ALA A 275 28.12 -1.69 -1.77
CA ALA A 275 29.05 -2.79 -2.03
C ALA A 275 28.59 -3.75 -3.14
N GLU A 276 27.30 -3.71 -3.50
CA GLU A 276 26.74 -4.61 -4.50
C GLU A 276 27.02 -4.14 -5.92
N GLY A 277 27.42 -5.09 -6.80
CA GLY A 277 27.50 -4.91 -8.25
C GLY A 277 26.39 -5.70 -8.90
N TYR A 278 25.57 -5.04 -9.73
CA TYR A 278 24.46 -5.67 -10.40
C TYR A 278 24.31 -5.13 -11.83
N SER A 279 24.17 -6.02 -12.79
CA SER A 279 24.01 -5.65 -14.21
C SER A 279 22.89 -6.48 -14.82
N PHE A 280 22.00 -5.83 -15.57
CA PHE A 280 20.87 -6.48 -16.21
C PHE A 280 20.39 -5.72 -17.43
N ALA A 281 19.65 -6.40 -18.29
CA ALA A 281 18.90 -5.77 -19.37
C ALA A 281 17.42 -5.65 -18.94
N TYR A 282 16.79 -4.54 -19.29
CA TYR A 282 15.41 -4.23 -18.94
C TYR A 282 14.57 -3.94 -20.18
N SER A 283 13.37 -4.46 -20.21
CA SER A 283 12.41 -4.24 -21.28
C SER A 283 11.02 -3.98 -20.71
N ASP A 284 10.48 -2.82 -21.05
CA ASP A 284 9.14 -2.37 -20.67
C ASP A 284 8.32 -2.09 -21.93
N PRO A 285 7.24 -2.83 -22.18
CA PRO A 285 6.43 -2.64 -23.38
C PRO A 285 5.65 -1.30 -23.37
N LEU A 286 5.39 -0.73 -22.19
CA LEU A 286 4.65 0.53 -22.06
C LEU A 286 5.58 1.75 -22.09
N PHE A 287 6.77 1.65 -21.51
CA PHE A 287 7.73 2.74 -21.38
C PHE A 287 9.06 2.40 -22.03
N SER A 288 9.05 2.29 -23.36
CA SER A 288 10.20 1.85 -24.15
C SER A 288 11.46 2.73 -24.00
N GLN A 289 11.31 4.00 -23.56
CA GLN A 289 12.43 4.90 -23.26
C GLN A 289 13.31 4.41 -22.10
N HIS A 290 12.83 3.46 -21.31
CA HIS A 290 13.59 2.81 -20.23
C HIS A 290 14.24 1.50 -20.63
N ASN A 291 14.01 1.03 -21.87
CA ASN A 291 14.58 -0.21 -22.37
C ASN A 291 16.09 -0.04 -22.58
N GLY A 292 16.86 -0.98 -22.07
CA GLY A 292 18.31 -0.93 -22.19
C GLY A 292 19.02 -1.75 -21.11
N THR A 293 20.31 -1.45 -20.95
CA THR A 293 21.17 -2.13 -19.98
C THR A 293 21.47 -1.19 -18.81
N TYR A 294 21.37 -1.74 -17.62
CA TYR A 294 21.64 -1.07 -16.36
C TYR A 294 22.85 -1.73 -15.68
N HIS A 295 23.81 -0.92 -15.26
CA HIS A 295 24.96 -1.35 -14.48
C HIS A 295 25.03 -0.59 -13.18
N ILE A 296 24.95 -1.30 -12.07
CA ILE A 296 25.04 -0.78 -10.72
C ILE A 296 26.39 -1.18 -10.16
N SER A 297 27.19 -0.23 -9.70
CA SER A 297 28.49 -0.48 -9.09
C SER A 297 28.94 0.68 -8.23
N LYS A 298 29.47 0.40 -7.05
CA LYS A 298 30.02 1.39 -6.12
C LYS A 298 29.05 2.54 -5.81
N GLY A 299 27.80 2.21 -5.55
CA GLY A 299 26.76 3.19 -5.23
C GLY A 299 26.30 4.07 -6.39
N ARG A 300 26.60 3.70 -7.63
CA ARG A 300 26.25 4.45 -8.85
C ARG A 300 25.57 3.56 -9.87
N ILE A 301 24.77 4.20 -10.73
CA ILE A 301 24.11 3.55 -11.86
C ILE A 301 24.62 4.13 -13.18
N VAL A 302 24.78 3.27 -14.17
CA VAL A 302 25.02 3.63 -15.57
C VAL A 302 23.94 2.98 -16.41
N PHE A 303 23.22 3.78 -17.16
CA PHE A 303 22.19 3.32 -18.11
C PHE A 303 22.69 3.50 -19.53
N SER A 304 22.44 2.49 -20.36
CA SER A 304 22.70 2.52 -21.80
C SER A 304 21.49 1.97 -22.56
N ASN A 305 20.97 2.76 -23.48
CA ASN A 305 19.90 2.32 -24.39
C ASN A 305 20.42 1.48 -25.58
N ASN A 306 21.76 1.28 -25.70
CA ASN A 306 22.37 0.46 -26.72
C ASN A 306 22.36 -1.02 -26.29
N VAL A 307 21.47 -1.81 -26.84
CA VAL A 307 21.44 -3.26 -26.65
C VAL A 307 22.51 -3.88 -27.55
N GLN A 308 23.71 -4.12 -27.01
CA GLN A 308 24.77 -4.85 -27.71
C GLN A 308 24.48 -6.35 -27.64
N PRO A 309 24.91 -7.16 -28.67
CA PRO A 309 24.75 -8.62 -28.65
C PRO A 309 25.36 -9.31 -27.42
N GLU A 310 26.42 -8.72 -26.83
CA GLU A 310 27.07 -9.18 -25.60
C GLU A 310 26.13 -9.09 -24.37
N ASN A 311 25.11 -8.25 -24.42
CA ASN A 311 24.10 -8.09 -23.34
C ASN A 311 23.12 -9.27 -23.29
N SER A 312 23.15 -10.20 -24.24
CA SER A 312 22.32 -11.40 -24.21
C SER A 312 22.63 -12.37 -23.07
N LEU A 313 23.78 -12.21 -22.42
CA LEU A 313 24.17 -12.99 -21.23
C LEU A 313 23.74 -12.37 -19.91
N LEU A 314 23.26 -11.12 -19.94
CA LEU A 314 22.79 -10.46 -18.72
C LEU A 314 21.40 -10.98 -18.30
N PRO A 315 21.10 -11.00 -16.99
CA PRO A 315 19.74 -11.20 -16.51
C PRO A 315 18.76 -10.28 -17.23
N GLN A 316 17.63 -10.83 -17.66
CA GLN A 316 16.60 -10.09 -18.37
C GLN A 316 15.47 -9.74 -17.40
N HIS A 317 15.16 -8.46 -17.26
CA HIS A 317 14.05 -8.00 -16.43
C HIS A 317 12.95 -7.36 -17.26
N THR A 318 11.74 -7.67 -16.84
CA THR A 318 10.49 -6.97 -17.15
C THR A 318 10.10 -6.15 -15.92
N PRO A 319 9.11 -5.27 -16.01
CA PRO A 319 8.67 -4.49 -14.86
C PRO A 319 8.37 -5.32 -13.61
N ASP A 320 7.63 -6.41 -13.77
CA ASP A 320 7.24 -7.28 -12.67
C ASP A 320 8.43 -8.10 -12.12
N SER A 321 9.34 -8.57 -12.95
CA SER A 321 10.52 -9.30 -12.49
C SER A 321 11.52 -8.40 -11.78
N LEU A 322 11.68 -7.14 -12.20
CA LEU A 322 12.52 -6.17 -11.51
C LEU A 322 11.98 -5.86 -10.10
N VAL A 323 10.67 -5.70 -9.97
CA VAL A 323 10.03 -5.51 -8.65
C VAL A 323 10.29 -6.72 -7.74
N LYS A 324 10.13 -7.94 -8.25
CA LYS A 324 10.40 -9.17 -7.49
C LYS A 324 11.85 -9.22 -7.01
N ASP A 325 12.80 -8.88 -7.87
CA ASP A 325 14.23 -8.89 -7.53
C ASP A 325 14.59 -7.87 -6.44
N LEU A 326 14.08 -6.65 -6.57
CA LEU A 326 14.41 -5.56 -5.64
C LEU A 326 13.72 -5.71 -4.28
N PHE A 327 12.50 -6.27 -4.22
CA PHE A 327 11.65 -6.23 -3.03
C PHE A 327 11.33 -7.58 -2.41
N SER A 328 11.69 -8.72 -3.03
CA SER A 328 11.54 -10.04 -2.42
C SER A 328 12.92 -10.56 -1.94
N PRO A 329 13.05 -11.11 -0.73
CA PRO A 329 12.06 -11.35 0.33
C PRO A 329 12.05 -10.27 1.44
N PHE A 330 12.17 -9.00 1.11
CA PHE A 330 12.41 -7.93 2.07
C PHE A 330 11.15 -7.49 2.84
N PRO A 331 11.28 -7.06 4.10
CA PRO A 331 10.19 -6.49 4.84
C PRO A 331 9.72 -5.18 4.16
N SER A 332 8.43 -5.07 4.00
CA SER A 332 7.75 -3.90 3.43
C SER A 332 6.54 -3.58 4.29
N ALA A 333 6.17 -2.32 4.43
CA ALA A 333 5.01 -1.91 5.20
C ALA A 333 3.97 -1.23 4.31
N LEU A 334 2.77 -1.76 4.37
CA LEU A 334 1.57 -1.17 3.83
C LEU A 334 0.55 -1.19 4.96
N PHE A 335 0.43 -0.05 5.65
CA PHE A 335 -0.47 0.11 6.77
C PHE A 335 -1.92 0.25 6.31
N LEU A 336 -2.80 0.80 7.14
CA LEU A 336 -4.21 0.95 6.85
C LEU A 336 -4.42 1.79 5.59
N MET A 337 -5.02 1.19 4.58
CA MET A 337 -5.47 1.85 3.36
C MET A 337 -6.99 1.87 3.35
N LEU A 338 -7.56 2.76 2.55
CA LEU A 338 -8.99 2.78 2.22
C LEU A 338 -9.17 1.86 1.02
N ASP A 339 -9.62 0.64 1.27
CA ASP A 339 -9.80 -0.42 0.26
C ASP A 339 -11.24 -0.90 0.23
#